data_90e508f81b804ad28ba253ca590f10f5
#
_entry.id   90e508f81b804ad28ba253ca590f10f5
#
_cell.length_a   1.000
_cell.length_b   1.000
_cell.length_c   1.000
_cell.angle_alpha   90.00
_cell.angle_beta   90.00
_cell.angle_gamma   90.00
#
_symmetry.space_group_name_H-M   'P 1'
#
loop_
_entity.id
_entity.type
_entity.pdbx_description
1 polymer ?
#
loop_
_entity_poly.entity_id
_entity_poly.type
_entity_poly.pdbx_seq_one_letter_code
_entity_poly.pdbx_strand_id
1 'polypeptide(L)'
;MEKLHIRNISKLYGSIKAVDNLSLDLHEGELLAILGPSGCGKSTLLGCIAGIETPEKGEITLGGRCLFSAEKGIQVPPEHRKIGFVFQNYALWPHMTVNENVAYPLKMAKVPSKERLEIVEHNLNLVELCAKGHRYPHELSGGEQQRVALSRALVMNPDLLLLDEPLSNLDARLRETMQLEIRKIQQKLNLSVIHVTHDQAEAMAMADRIAVMYQGSVIQKGTPHEIYENPKTQFVASFVGTNTILTGTRTHGGEHIRIAGAARLRIPVALPSYKERENQPLLVAVRPEDVALYAMNEGPVRDLPTAVVSNKVYKGAHILYEIICDQVIIRVQAHPTDRFAVGERVYFHPTKSVVIDENGNAPLM
;
A
#
# COMPACT_ATOMS: atom_id res chain seq x y z
N MET A 1 2.16 -10.65 19.99
CA MET A 1 0.79 -11.22 20.04
C MET A 1 -0.08 -10.59 18.96
N GLU A 2 -1.15 -11.26 18.54
CA GLU A 2 -2.11 -10.64 17.61
C GLU A 2 -2.96 -9.63 18.36
N LYS A 3 -3.00 -8.38 17.87
CA LYS A 3 -3.71 -7.28 18.52
C LYS A 3 -5.13 -7.13 18.00
N LEU A 4 -5.32 -7.25 16.66
CA LEU A 4 -6.63 -7.16 16.00
C LEU A 4 -6.89 -8.43 15.18
N HIS A 5 -8.09 -8.97 15.33
CA HIS A 5 -8.60 -10.06 14.48
C HIS A 5 -9.89 -9.64 13.81
N ILE A 6 -9.93 -9.77 12.50
CA ILE A 6 -11.12 -9.58 11.67
C ILE A 6 -11.42 -10.93 11.03
N ARG A 7 -12.64 -11.42 11.18
CA ARG A 7 -13.07 -12.73 10.67
C ARG A 7 -14.32 -12.59 9.82
N ASN A 8 -14.20 -12.93 8.55
CA ASN A 8 -15.30 -13.04 7.58
C ASN A 8 -16.24 -11.82 7.56
N ILE A 9 -15.69 -10.62 7.70
CA ILE A 9 -16.45 -9.38 7.67
C ILE A 9 -17.02 -9.15 6.27
N SER A 10 -18.31 -8.84 6.21
CA SER A 10 -18.98 -8.39 4.98
C SER A 10 -19.77 -7.12 5.26
N LYS A 11 -19.66 -6.15 4.34
CA LYS A 11 -20.41 -4.88 4.36
C LYS A 11 -20.99 -4.61 2.99
N LEU A 12 -22.31 -4.37 2.97
CA LEU A 12 -23.09 -4.12 1.76
C LEU A 12 -23.66 -2.69 1.75
N TYR A 13 -23.69 -2.09 0.59
CA TYR A 13 -24.47 -0.89 0.29
C TYR A 13 -25.44 -1.22 -0.85
N GLY A 14 -26.68 -1.56 -0.51
CA GLY A 14 -27.63 -2.12 -1.46
C GLY A 14 -27.13 -3.45 -2.04
N SER A 15 -26.91 -3.51 -3.35
CA SER A 15 -26.36 -4.69 -4.03
C SER A 15 -24.83 -4.73 -4.08
N ILE A 16 -24.16 -3.64 -3.70
CA ILE A 16 -22.68 -3.52 -3.79
C ILE A 16 -22.07 -4.09 -2.52
N LYS A 17 -21.20 -5.09 -2.67
CA LYS A 17 -20.36 -5.62 -1.60
C LYS A 17 -19.11 -4.76 -1.48
N ALA A 18 -19.12 -3.79 -0.58
CA ALA A 18 -17.95 -2.93 -0.33
C ALA A 18 -16.84 -3.67 0.40
N VAL A 19 -17.20 -4.60 1.30
CA VAL A 19 -16.29 -5.58 1.91
C VAL A 19 -16.95 -6.95 1.78
N ASP A 20 -16.24 -7.94 1.25
CA ASP A 20 -16.77 -9.28 0.97
C ASP A 20 -15.94 -10.36 1.65
N ASN A 21 -16.49 -10.96 2.70
CA ASN A 21 -15.92 -12.10 3.44
C ASN A 21 -14.44 -11.89 3.82
N LEU A 22 -14.08 -10.69 4.25
CA LEU A 22 -12.70 -10.29 4.51
C LEU A 22 -12.24 -10.77 5.88
N SER A 23 -11.04 -11.38 5.92
CA SER A 23 -10.34 -11.75 7.15
C SER A 23 -8.94 -11.13 7.16
N LEU A 24 -8.59 -10.48 8.28
CA LEU A 24 -7.34 -9.76 8.45
C LEU A 24 -6.88 -9.81 9.90
N ASP A 25 -5.58 -9.87 10.12
CA ASP A 25 -4.94 -9.86 11.42
C ASP A 25 -3.87 -8.76 11.48
N LEU A 26 -3.72 -8.14 12.65
CA LEU A 26 -2.70 -7.14 12.96
C LEU A 26 -1.98 -7.56 14.24
N HIS A 27 -0.64 -7.50 14.23
CA HIS A 27 0.17 -7.77 15.40
C HIS A 27 0.35 -6.54 16.29
N GLU A 28 0.71 -6.76 17.53
CA GLU A 28 1.01 -5.68 18.46
C GLU A 28 2.23 -4.88 18.01
N GLY A 29 2.11 -3.54 18.00
CA GLY A 29 3.16 -2.64 17.55
C GLY A 29 3.42 -2.67 16.03
N GLU A 30 2.58 -3.34 15.24
CA GLU A 30 2.70 -3.43 13.79
C GLU A 30 2.04 -2.24 13.09
N LEU A 31 2.66 -1.76 12.00
CA LEU A 31 2.02 -0.89 11.01
C LEU A 31 1.65 -1.73 9.79
N LEU A 32 0.36 -1.98 9.62
CA LEU A 32 -0.21 -2.67 8.46
C LEU A 32 -0.77 -1.64 7.48
N ALA A 33 -0.26 -1.63 6.25
CA ALA A 33 -0.86 -0.84 5.17
C ALA A 33 -1.93 -1.63 4.44
N ILE A 34 -3.10 -1.03 4.22
CA ILE A 34 -4.12 -1.53 3.30
C ILE A 34 -4.00 -0.75 2.02
N LEU A 35 -3.50 -1.40 0.98
CA LEU A 35 -3.20 -0.83 -0.33
C LEU A 35 -4.20 -1.31 -1.37
N GLY A 36 -4.73 -0.42 -2.20
CA GLY A 36 -5.64 -0.81 -3.28
C GLY A 36 -6.21 0.39 -4.05
N PRO A 37 -6.83 0.18 -5.21
CA PRO A 37 -7.42 1.23 -6.01
C PRO A 37 -8.56 1.95 -5.26
N SER A 38 -8.92 3.15 -5.74
CA SER A 38 -10.07 3.88 -5.21
C SER A 38 -11.36 3.06 -5.36
N GLY A 39 -12.21 3.08 -4.34
CA GLY A 39 -13.48 2.34 -4.35
C GLY A 39 -13.39 0.84 -4.04
N CYS A 40 -12.21 0.26 -3.73
CA CYS A 40 -12.11 -1.17 -3.40
C CYS A 40 -12.57 -1.55 -1.99
N GLY A 41 -13.06 -0.59 -1.17
CA GLY A 41 -13.63 -0.86 0.16
C GLY A 41 -12.74 -0.55 1.36
N LYS A 42 -11.57 0.07 1.19
CA LYS A 42 -10.58 0.36 2.27
C LYS A 42 -11.18 1.20 3.41
N SER A 43 -11.75 2.38 3.09
CA SER A 43 -12.35 3.28 4.10
C SER A 43 -13.58 2.64 4.75
N THR A 44 -14.34 1.84 4.00
CA THR A 44 -15.45 1.05 4.55
C THR A 44 -14.96 0.04 5.59
N LEU A 45 -13.87 -0.66 5.30
CA LEU A 45 -13.24 -1.59 6.26
C LEU A 45 -12.79 -0.85 7.52
N LEU A 46 -12.12 0.32 7.37
CA LEU A 46 -11.75 1.14 8.54
C LEU A 46 -12.99 1.58 9.33
N GLY A 47 -14.06 2.01 8.65
CA GLY A 47 -15.33 2.36 9.29
C GLY A 47 -15.95 1.21 10.08
N CYS A 48 -15.86 -0.02 9.55
CA CYS A 48 -16.31 -1.22 10.27
C CYS A 48 -15.48 -1.48 11.54
N ILE A 49 -14.14 -1.33 11.45
CA ILE A 49 -13.24 -1.51 12.60
C ILE A 49 -13.50 -0.44 13.65
N ALA A 50 -13.65 0.82 13.23
CA ALA A 50 -13.93 1.95 14.12
C ALA A 50 -15.33 1.90 14.77
N GLY A 51 -16.28 1.16 14.15
CA GLY A 51 -17.69 1.12 14.58
C GLY A 51 -18.55 2.23 14.03
N ILE A 52 -18.04 3.00 13.06
CA ILE A 52 -18.79 4.01 12.30
C ILE A 52 -19.74 3.32 11.32
N GLU A 53 -19.27 2.22 10.72
CA GLU A 53 -20.06 1.35 9.85
C GLU A 53 -20.37 0.04 10.56
N THR A 54 -21.57 -0.47 10.38
CA THR A 54 -21.97 -1.77 10.92
C THR A 54 -21.92 -2.82 9.84
N PRO A 55 -21.04 -3.84 9.96
CA PRO A 55 -21.02 -4.97 9.03
C PRO A 55 -22.30 -5.82 9.14
N GLU A 56 -22.66 -6.53 8.09
CA GLU A 56 -23.78 -7.49 8.10
C GLU A 56 -23.34 -8.87 8.60
N LYS A 57 -22.03 -9.20 8.50
CA LYS A 57 -21.49 -10.52 8.88
C LYS A 57 -20.12 -10.40 9.50
N GLY A 58 -19.74 -11.45 10.23
CA GLY A 58 -18.40 -11.67 10.75
C GLY A 58 -18.19 -11.19 12.17
N GLU A 59 -16.92 -11.12 12.58
CA GLU A 59 -16.51 -10.76 13.93
C GLU A 59 -15.25 -9.88 13.89
N ILE A 60 -15.17 -8.89 14.81
CA ILE A 60 -14.01 -8.03 15.03
C ILE A 60 -13.64 -8.11 16.51
N THR A 61 -12.37 -8.46 16.79
CA THR A 61 -11.82 -8.57 18.16
C THR A 61 -10.54 -7.73 18.27
N LEU A 62 -10.42 -6.89 19.28
CA LEU A 62 -9.24 -6.06 19.57
C LEU A 62 -8.73 -6.38 20.99
N GLY A 63 -7.46 -6.78 21.13
CA GLY A 63 -6.86 -7.11 22.42
C GLY A 63 -7.64 -8.18 23.19
N GLY A 64 -8.19 -9.19 22.49
CA GLY A 64 -9.04 -10.24 23.08
C GLY A 64 -10.48 -9.83 23.38
N ARG A 65 -10.84 -8.54 23.22
CA ARG A 65 -12.20 -8.03 23.43
C ARG A 65 -12.98 -8.04 22.11
N CYS A 66 -14.15 -8.68 22.09
CA CYS A 66 -15.05 -8.65 20.93
C CYS A 66 -15.67 -7.24 20.82
N LEU A 67 -15.43 -6.58 19.68
CA LEU A 67 -15.98 -5.25 19.36
C LEU A 67 -17.24 -5.35 18.49
N PHE A 68 -17.31 -6.36 17.64
CA PHE A 68 -18.45 -6.66 16.80
C PHE A 68 -18.56 -8.17 16.59
N SER A 69 -19.76 -8.70 16.63
CA SER A 69 -20.08 -10.07 16.20
C SER A 69 -21.52 -10.12 15.73
N ALA A 70 -21.75 -10.38 14.46
CA ALA A 70 -23.08 -10.53 13.89
C ALA A 70 -23.82 -11.72 14.50
N GLU A 71 -23.14 -12.83 14.76
CA GLU A 71 -23.71 -14.04 15.35
C GLU A 71 -24.13 -13.85 16.81
N LYS A 72 -23.30 -13.14 17.60
CA LYS A 72 -23.55 -12.92 19.04
C LYS A 72 -24.39 -11.65 19.30
N GLY A 73 -24.74 -10.87 18.27
CA GLY A 73 -25.43 -9.59 18.43
C GLY A 73 -24.61 -8.53 19.17
N ILE A 74 -23.26 -8.62 19.13
CA ILE A 74 -22.39 -7.68 19.82
C ILE A 74 -22.05 -6.53 18.88
N GLN A 75 -22.26 -5.29 19.34
CA GLN A 75 -21.88 -4.07 18.63
C GLN A 75 -21.43 -3.02 19.63
N VAL A 76 -20.12 -2.90 19.83
CA VAL A 76 -19.53 -1.86 20.69
C VAL A 76 -19.53 -0.54 19.93
N PRO A 77 -20.12 0.56 20.47
CA PRO A 77 -20.10 1.86 19.82
C PRO A 77 -18.69 2.44 19.72
N PRO A 78 -18.41 3.36 18.74
CA PRO A 78 -17.08 3.86 18.46
C PRO A 78 -16.34 4.41 19.69
N GLU A 79 -16.99 5.22 20.51
CA GLU A 79 -16.43 5.87 21.70
C GLU A 79 -15.93 4.89 22.78
N HIS A 80 -16.36 3.64 22.70
CA HIS A 80 -15.95 2.59 23.64
C HIS A 80 -14.98 1.57 23.04
N ARG A 81 -14.52 1.76 21.79
CA ARG A 81 -13.58 0.84 21.15
C ARG A 81 -12.11 1.09 21.47
N LYS A 82 -11.76 2.22 22.09
CA LYS A 82 -10.38 2.67 22.33
C LYS A 82 -9.53 2.72 21.04
N ILE A 83 -10.11 3.24 19.98
CA ILE A 83 -9.49 3.38 18.67
C ILE A 83 -9.32 4.87 18.36
N GLY A 84 -8.09 5.26 17.99
CA GLY A 84 -7.82 6.57 17.40
C GLY A 84 -8.11 6.53 15.90
N PHE A 85 -8.71 7.60 15.35
CA PHE A 85 -9.04 7.68 13.94
C PHE A 85 -8.59 9.03 13.36
N VAL A 86 -7.84 8.98 12.26
CA VAL A 86 -7.47 10.14 11.46
C VAL A 86 -8.17 10.03 10.10
N PHE A 87 -9.08 10.96 9.82
CA PHE A 87 -9.83 11.03 8.57
C PHE A 87 -9.01 11.68 7.45
N GLN A 88 -9.32 11.37 6.21
CA GLN A 88 -8.67 11.89 5.01
C GLN A 88 -8.66 13.45 4.96
N ASN A 89 -9.72 14.10 5.41
CA ASN A 89 -9.85 15.56 5.47
C ASN A 89 -9.48 16.15 6.85
N TYR A 90 -8.76 15.34 7.69
CA TYR A 90 -8.36 15.66 9.06
C TYR A 90 -9.51 15.90 10.04
N ALA A 91 -10.70 16.28 9.57
CA ALA A 91 -11.91 16.56 10.34
C ALA A 91 -11.65 17.44 11.58
N LEU A 92 -10.85 18.49 11.44
CA LEU A 92 -10.62 19.46 12.51
C LEU A 92 -11.83 20.41 12.62
N TRP A 93 -12.20 20.75 13.85
CA TRP A 93 -13.24 21.73 14.11
C TRP A 93 -12.69 23.13 13.83
N PRO A 94 -13.19 23.86 12.81
CA PRO A 94 -12.60 25.10 12.35
C PRO A 94 -12.79 26.27 13.34
N HIS A 95 -13.78 26.18 14.23
CA HIS A 95 -14.10 27.18 15.27
C HIS A 95 -13.37 26.91 16.60
N MET A 96 -12.56 25.87 16.68
CA MET A 96 -11.75 25.51 17.83
C MET A 96 -10.27 25.73 17.54
N THR A 97 -9.52 26.17 18.56
CA THR A 97 -8.06 26.24 18.49
C THR A 97 -7.43 24.84 18.43
N VAL A 98 -6.11 24.75 18.17
CA VAL A 98 -5.34 23.51 18.22
C VAL A 98 -5.48 22.82 19.58
N ASN A 99 -5.29 23.58 20.67
CA ASN A 99 -5.47 23.07 22.03
C ASN A 99 -6.87 22.48 22.23
N GLU A 100 -7.90 23.18 21.80
CA GLU A 100 -9.29 22.74 21.94
C GLU A 100 -9.61 21.53 21.09
N ASN A 101 -9.11 21.45 19.86
CA ASN A 101 -9.25 20.29 19.01
C ASN A 101 -8.64 19.02 19.66
N VAL A 102 -7.42 19.11 20.20
CA VAL A 102 -6.75 18.01 20.89
C VAL A 102 -7.41 17.69 22.24
N ALA A 103 -7.86 18.71 22.98
CA ALA A 103 -8.52 18.54 24.27
C ALA A 103 -9.93 17.95 24.19
N TYR A 104 -10.58 18.01 23.02
CA TYR A 104 -11.99 17.65 22.88
C TYR A 104 -12.33 16.21 23.33
N PRO A 105 -11.61 15.16 22.93
CA PRO A 105 -11.87 13.81 23.40
C PRO A 105 -11.76 13.67 24.93
N LEU A 106 -10.77 14.31 25.54
CA LEU A 106 -10.59 14.33 26.99
C LEU A 106 -11.73 15.06 27.72
N LYS A 107 -12.27 16.14 27.11
CA LYS A 107 -13.43 16.86 27.63
C LYS A 107 -14.68 15.99 27.61
N MET A 108 -14.88 15.22 26.54
CA MET A 108 -16.00 14.27 26.44
C MET A 108 -15.88 13.12 27.46
N ALA A 109 -14.64 12.67 27.71
CA ALA A 109 -14.32 11.68 28.75
C ALA A 109 -14.36 12.26 30.18
N LYS A 110 -14.72 13.55 30.34
CA LYS A 110 -14.83 14.26 31.63
C LYS A 110 -13.50 14.30 32.43
N VAL A 111 -12.35 14.30 31.77
CA VAL A 111 -11.03 14.46 32.39
C VAL A 111 -10.94 15.84 33.05
N PRO A 112 -10.44 15.95 34.29
CA PRO A 112 -10.31 17.23 34.99
C PRO A 112 -9.48 18.26 34.22
N SER A 113 -9.83 19.55 34.32
CA SER A 113 -9.22 20.61 33.48
C SER A 113 -7.70 20.69 33.62
N LYS A 114 -7.17 20.53 34.84
CA LYS A 114 -5.72 20.60 35.07
C LYS A 114 -4.98 19.43 34.41
N GLU A 115 -5.44 18.21 34.63
CA GLU A 115 -4.88 17.02 34.02
C GLU A 115 -5.00 17.06 32.49
N ARG A 116 -6.12 17.56 31.93
CA ARG A 116 -6.34 17.74 30.50
C ARG A 116 -5.31 18.65 29.85
N LEU A 117 -4.93 19.75 30.50
CA LEU A 117 -3.90 20.67 30.01
C LEU A 117 -2.54 19.97 29.89
N GLU A 118 -2.14 19.23 30.90
CA GLU A 118 -0.87 18.48 30.93
C GLU A 118 -0.83 17.41 29.79
N ILE A 119 -1.94 16.68 29.62
CA ILE A 119 -2.05 15.67 28.57
C ILE A 119 -1.99 16.32 27.16
N VAL A 120 -2.70 17.44 26.96
CA VAL A 120 -2.70 18.16 25.68
C VAL A 120 -1.30 18.67 25.33
N GLU A 121 -0.64 19.32 26.31
CA GLU A 121 0.72 19.82 26.12
C GLU A 121 1.70 18.69 25.77
N HIS A 122 1.62 17.57 26.48
CA HIS A 122 2.44 16.39 26.17
C HIS A 122 2.21 15.89 24.73
N ASN A 123 0.94 15.76 24.29
CA ASN A 123 0.61 15.29 22.96
C ASN A 123 0.99 16.29 21.86
N LEU A 124 0.89 17.59 22.12
CA LEU A 124 1.34 18.62 21.18
C LEU A 124 2.87 18.66 21.07
N ASN A 125 3.59 18.39 22.17
CA ASN A 125 5.05 18.21 22.14
C ASN A 125 5.46 17.00 21.28
N LEU A 126 4.71 15.91 21.34
CA LEU A 126 4.98 14.71 20.56
C LEU A 126 4.96 14.96 19.05
N VAL A 127 4.12 15.91 18.60
CA VAL A 127 3.97 16.31 17.19
C VAL A 127 4.59 17.69 16.87
N GLU A 128 5.40 18.23 17.77
CA GLU A 128 6.12 19.51 17.61
C GLU A 128 5.21 20.73 17.33
N LEU A 129 4.04 20.79 17.98
CA LEU A 129 3.06 21.88 17.79
C LEU A 129 2.73 22.70 19.02
N CYS A 130 3.47 22.58 20.13
CA CYS A 130 3.18 23.32 21.38
C CYS A 130 3.09 24.83 21.17
N ALA A 131 4.00 25.42 20.41
CA ALA A 131 4.00 26.87 20.15
C ALA A 131 2.76 27.35 19.36
N LYS A 132 1.99 26.43 18.75
CA LYS A 132 0.82 26.75 17.90
C LYS A 132 -0.51 26.37 18.55
N GLY A 133 -0.52 26.00 19.83
CA GLY A 133 -1.72 25.57 20.55
C GLY A 133 -2.90 26.55 20.53
N HIS A 134 -2.64 27.84 20.40
CA HIS A 134 -3.64 28.92 20.37
C HIS A 134 -4.17 29.25 18.98
N ARG A 135 -3.56 28.71 17.89
CA ARG A 135 -3.99 28.94 16.50
C ARG A 135 -5.24 28.14 16.13
N TYR A 136 -5.94 28.64 15.13
CA TYR A 136 -7.06 27.94 14.51
C TYR A 136 -6.59 27.08 13.30
N PRO A 137 -7.35 26.08 12.87
CA PRO A 137 -6.97 25.21 11.74
C PRO A 137 -6.65 25.98 10.45
N HIS A 138 -7.38 27.03 10.13
CA HIS A 138 -7.15 27.83 8.92
C HIS A 138 -5.85 28.66 8.93
N GLU A 139 -5.19 28.77 10.07
CA GLU A 139 -3.89 29.45 10.24
C GLU A 139 -2.71 28.47 10.13
N LEU A 140 -2.99 27.17 9.86
CA LEU A 140 -2.01 26.11 9.79
C LEU A 140 -1.80 25.61 8.36
N SER A 141 -0.57 25.18 8.05
CA SER A 141 -0.31 24.41 6.83
C SER A 141 -0.99 23.03 6.88
N GLY A 142 -1.14 22.38 5.72
CA GLY A 142 -1.75 21.04 5.64
C GLY A 142 -1.04 20.01 6.52
N GLY A 143 0.29 19.99 6.55
CA GLY A 143 1.06 19.10 7.43
C GLY A 143 0.85 19.39 8.91
N GLU A 144 0.70 20.67 9.30
CA GLU A 144 0.38 21.04 10.68
C GLU A 144 -1.03 20.62 11.06
N GLN A 145 -2.02 20.79 10.18
CA GLN A 145 -3.38 20.30 10.39
C GLN A 145 -3.40 18.77 10.60
N GLN A 146 -2.63 18.04 9.81
CA GLN A 146 -2.46 16.60 9.97
C GLN A 146 -1.87 16.22 11.32
N ARG A 147 -0.81 16.91 11.77
CA ARG A 147 -0.21 16.70 13.10
C ARG A 147 -1.22 16.96 14.22
N VAL A 148 -2.07 17.98 14.10
CA VAL A 148 -3.17 18.23 15.06
C VAL A 148 -4.15 17.06 15.06
N ALA A 149 -4.57 16.56 13.89
CA ALA A 149 -5.47 15.41 13.79
C ALA A 149 -4.85 14.15 14.40
N LEU A 150 -3.56 13.91 14.14
CA LEU A 150 -2.82 12.80 14.75
C LEU A 150 -2.74 12.94 16.28
N SER A 151 -2.38 14.13 16.79
CA SER A 151 -2.34 14.41 18.24
C SER A 151 -3.71 14.17 18.89
N ARG A 152 -4.80 14.63 18.25
CA ARG A 152 -6.17 14.39 18.73
C ARG A 152 -6.53 12.90 18.77
N ALA A 153 -6.09 12.13 17.76
CA ALA A 153 -6.34 10.68 17.73
C ALA A 153 -5.54 9.92 18.80
N LEU A 154 -4.37 10.44 19.21
CA LEU A 154 -3.48 9.83 20.21
C LEU A 154 -3.81 10.22 21.65
N VAL A 155 -4.49 11.34 21.87
CA VAL A 155 -4.65 11.94 23.21
C VAL A 155 -5.33 11.05 24.23
N MET A 156 -6.14 10.09 23.77
CA MET A 156 -6.82 9.09 24.63
C MET A 156 -6.04 7.79 24.81
N ASN A 157 -4.77 7.75 24.37
CA ASN A 157 -3.91 6.57 24.42
C ASN A 157 -4.61 5.32 23.82
N PRO A 158 -4.91 5.32 22.50
CA PRO A 158 -5.70 4.27 21.89
C PRO A 158 -4.93 2.95 21.81
N ASP A 159 -5.67 1.83 21.82
CA ASP A 159 -5.13 0.49 21.58
C ASP A 159 -4.79 0.23 20.12
N LEU A 160 -5.41 1.00 19.18
CA LEU A 160 -5.25 0.91 17.74
C LEU A 160 -5.42 2.29 17.13
N LEU A 161 -4.57 2.64 16.16
CA LEU A 161 -4.70 3.85 15.35
C LEU A 161 -5.10 3.50 13.92
N LEU A 162 -6.15 4.13 13.42
CA LEU A 162 -6.62 4.03 12.04
C LEU A 162 -6.33 5.32 11.30
N LEU A 163 -5.67 5.21 10.15
CA LEU A 163 -5.30 6.32 9.29
C LEU A 163 -5.96 6.12 7.91
N ASP A 164 -6.94 6.96 7.56
CA ASP A 164 -7.64 6.89 6.28
C ASP A 164 -7.07 7.93 5.30
N GLU A 165 -6.18 7.50 4.42
CA GLU A 165 -5.48 8.31 3.41
C GLU A 165 -4.92 9.64 3.98
N PRO A 166 -4.22 9.63 5.12
CA PRO A 166 -3.87 10.84 5.86
C PRO A 166 -2.93 11.79 5.12
N LEU A 167 -2.20 11.29 4.10
CA LEU A 167 -1.18 12.04 3.37
C LEU A 167 -1.64 12.51 1.98
N SER A 168 -2.86 12.16 1.56
CA SER A 168 -3.36 12.41 0.20
C SER A 168 -3.41 13.90 -0.19
N ASN A 169 -3.62 14.79 0.78
CA ASN A 169 -3.76 16.23 0.57
C ASN A 169 -2.44 17.02 0.68
N LEU A 170 -1.28 16.32 0.80
CA LEU A 170 0.03 16.93 0.95
C LEU A 170 0.82 16.92 -0.36
N ASP A 171 1.67 17.93 -0.55
CA ASP A 171 2.68 17.90 -1.61
C ASP A 171 3.73 16.79 -1.36
N ALA A 172 4.47 16.42 -2.43
CA ALA A 172 5.38 15.27 -2.39
C ALA A 172 6.45 15.38 -1.29
N ARG A 173 7.07 16.56 -1.11
CA ARG A 173 8.13 16.77 -0.13
C ARG A 173 7.62 16.67 1.31
N LEU A 174 6.46 17.29 1.56
CA LEU A 174 5.83 17.27 2.87
C LEU A 174 5.32 15.86 3.20
N ARG A 175 4.83 15.13 2.20
CA ARG A 175 4.39 13.74 2.32
C ARG A 175 5.52 12.84 2.81
N GLU A 176 6.70 12.88 2.18
CA GLU A 176 7.88 12.11 2.61
C GLU A 176 8.27 12.41 4.06
N THR A 177 8.28 13.70 4.44
CA THR A 177 8.58 14.10 5.81
C THR A 177 7.57 13.52 6.80
N MET A 178 6.27 13.63 6.47
CA MET A 178 5.19 13.14 7.34
C MET A 178 5.15 11.61 7.47
N GLN A 179 5.52 10.87 6.43
CA GLN A 179 5.69 9.41 6.48
C GLN A 179 6.70 9.02 7.57
N LEU A 180 7.87 9.67 7.56
CA LEU A 180 8.92 9.42 8.55
C LEU A 180 8.48 9.80 9.96
N GLU A 181 7.75 10.90 10.13
CA GLU A 181 7.26 11.34 11.43
C GLU A 181 6.21 10.38 12.01
N ILE A 182 5.21 9.99 11.21
CA ILE A 182 4.21 9.00 11.63
C ILE A 182 4.89 7.69 12.04
N ARG A 183 5.87 7.22 11.27
CA ARG A 183 6.62 6.00 11.58
C ARG A 183 7.41 6.14 12.89
N LYS A 184 8.09 7.27 13.13
CA LYS A 184 8.81 7.55 14.37
C LYS A 184 7.86 7.55 15.58
N ILE A 185 6.70 8.20 15.49
CA ILE A 185 5.69 8.23 16.56
C ILE A 185 5.18 6.82 16.83
N GLN A 186 4.84 6.07 15.79
CA GLN A 186 4.37 4.68 15.89
C GLN A 186 5.37 3.80 16.62
N GLN A 187 6.66 3.86 16.24
CA GLN A 187 7.73 3.10 16.89
C GLN A 187 7.96 3.54 18.33
N LYS A 188 8.02 4.85 18.60
CA LYS A 188 8.23 5.41 19.95
C LYS A 188 7.15 4.99 20.93
N LEU A 189 5.90 4.92 20.47
CA LEU A 189 4.74 4.54 21.28
C LEU A 189 4.42 3.03 21.23
N ASN A 190 5.14 2.26 20.43
CA ASN A 190 4.83 0.85 20.10
C ASN A 190 3.36 0.66 19.70
N LEU A 191 2.85 1.56 18.86
CA LEU A 191 1.43 1.66 18.53
C LEU A 191 1.09 0.70 17.39
N SER A 192 -0.01 -0.04 17.52
CA SER A 192 -0.57 -0.82 16.41
C SER A 192 -1.34 0.12 15.47
N VAL A 193 -1.05 0.08 14.18
CA VAL A 193 -1.58 1.03 13.19
C VAL A 193 -2.12 0.29 11.96
N ILE A 194 -3.30 0.68 11.50
CA ILE A 194 -3.77 0.38 10.15
C ILE A 194 -3.74 1.67 9.35
N HIS A 195 -2.96 1.67 8.29
CA HIS A 195 -2.79 2.79 7.36
C HIS A 195 -3.42 2.45 6.01
N VAL A 196 -4.47 3.15 5.64
CA VAL A 196 -5.10 3.03 4.31
C VAL A 196 -4.48 4.03 3.36
N THR A 197 -4.09 3.56 2.19
CA THR A 197 -3.57 4.41 1.12
C THR A 197 -3.84 3.78 -0.26
N HIS A 198 -3.84 4.61 -1.29
CA HIS A 198 -3.76 4.17 -2.69
C HIS A 198 -2.35 4.42 -3.27
N ASP A 199 -1.46 5.06 -2.50
CA ASP A 199 -0.07 5.34 -2.89
C ASP A 199 0.83 4.16 -2.52
N GLN A 200 1.44 3.56 -3.54
CA GLN A 200 2.32 2.40 -3.37
C GLN A 200 3.61 2.79 -2.63
N ALA A 201 4.15 3.99 -2.90
CA ALA A 201 5.38 4.46 -2.26
C ALA A 201 5.16 4.64 -0.74
N GLU A 202 4.00 5.16 -0.33
CA GLU A 202 3.63 5.23 1.08
C GLU A 202 3.61 3.85 1.75
N ALA A 203 2.87 2.91 1.15
CA ALA A 203 2.75 1.55 1.69
C ALA A 203 4.12 0.87 1.81
N MET A 204 4.97 0.99 0.77
CA MET A 204 6.32 0.40 0.75
C MET A 204 7.27 1.02 1.78
N ALA A 205 7.19 2.36 1.98
CA ALA A 205 8.10 3.08 2.87
C ALA A 205 7.75 2.91 4.36
N MET A 206 6.48 2.74 4.67
CA MET A 206 6.00 2.83 6.06
C MET A 206 5.65 1.48 6.69
N ALA A 207 5.14 0.54 5.92
CA ALA A 207 4.49 -0.65 6.47
C ALA A 207 5.48 -1.75 6.89
N ASP A 208 5.15 -2.46 7.97
CA ASP A 208 5.77 -3.73 8.32
C ASP A 208 5.18 -4.85 7.44
N ARG A 209 3.85 -4.80 7.19
CA ARG A 209 3.14 -5.65 6.24
C ARG A 209 2.16 -4.83 5.41
N ILE A 210 1.90 -5.31 4.19
CA ILE A 210 0.92 -4.75 3.26
C ILE A 210 -0.17 -5.80 3.01
N ALA A 211 -1.43 -5.38 3.07
CA ALA A 211 -2.57 -6.13 2.56
C ALA A 211 -3.09 -5.45 1.29
N VAL A 212 -2.92 -6.10 0.15
CA VAL A 212 -3.44 -5.59 -1.13
C VAL A 212 -4.90 -5.94 -1.25
N MET A 213 -5.75 -4.92 -1.36
CA MET A 213 -7.20 -5.04 -1.40
C MET A 213 -7.75 -4.73 -2.79
N TYR A 214 -8.66 -5.58 -3.28
CA TYR A 214 -9.35 -5.42 -4.55
C TYR A 214 -10.79 -5.95 -4.43
N GLN A 215 -11.77 -5.19 -4.94
CA GLN A 215 -13.19 -5.56 -4.95
C GLN A 215 -13.71 -6.12 -3.60
N GLY A 216 -13.40 -5.41 -2.51
CA GLY A 216 -13.89 -5.76 -1.18
C GLY A 216 -13.12 -6.89 -0.48
N SER A 217 -12.11 -7.48 -1.11
CA SER A 217 -11.35 -8.63 -0.58
C SER A 217 -9.86 -8.37 -0.52
N VAL A 218 -9.15 -9.02 0.41
CA VAL A 218 -7.69 -9.03 0.46
C VAL A 218 -7.17 -10.12 -0.48
N ILE A 219 -6.40 -9.72 -1.51
CA ILE A 219 -5.87 -10.64 -2.52
C ILE A 219 -4.52 -11.19 -2.13
N GLN A 220 -3.66 -10.36 -1.53
CA GLN A 220 -2.34 -10.77 -1.08
C GLN A 220 -1.96 -10.02 0.19
N LYS A 221 -1.28 -10.71 1.12
CA LYS A 221 -0.65 -10.14 2.32
C LYS A 221 0.82 -10.55 2.34
N GLY A 222 1.69 -9.65 2.81
CA GLY A 222 3.11 -9.93 2.97
C GLY A 222 3.88 -8.68 3.39
N THR A 223 5.19 -8.81 3.58
CA THR A 223 6.09 -7.67 3.73
C THR A 223 6.13 -6.84 2.46
N PRO A 224 6.54 -5.55 2.51
CA PRO A 224 6.72 -4.74 1.31
C PRO A 224 7.56 -5.45 0.24
N HIS A 225 8.66 -6.08 0.65
CA HIS A 225 9.54 -6.84 -0.24
C HIS A 225 8.81 -8.04 -0.90
N GLU A 226 8.04 -8.83 -0.13
CA GLU A 226 7.28 -9.96 -0.68
C GLU A 226 6.19 -9.53 -1.67
N ILE A 227 5.47 -8.45 -1.38
CA ILE A 227 4.44 -7.90 -2.28
C ILE A 227 5.07 -7.39 -3.58
N TYR A 228 6.24 -6.74 -3.49
CA TYR A 228 6.95 -6.22 -4.64
C TYR A 228 7.60 -7.33 -5.47
N GLU A 229 8.39 -8.19 -4.84
CA GLU A 229 9.21 -9.20 -5.53
C GLU A 229 8.44 -10.45 -5.96
N ASN A 230 7.39 -10.82 -5.24
CA ASN A 230 6.64 -12.06 -5.43
C ASN A 230 5.13 -11.82 -5.56
N PRO A 231 4.67 -11.04 -6.55
CA PRO A 231 3.24 -10.86 -6.79
C PRO A 231 2.60 -12.20 -7.17
N LYS A 232 1.51 -12.57 -6.46
CA LYS A 232 0.83 -13.85 -6.64
C LYS A 232 -0.22 -13.83 -7.75
N THR A 233 -0.72 -12.64 -8.09
CA THR A 233 -1.78 -12.48 -9.10
C THR A 233 -1.38 -11.43 -10.12
N GLN A 234 -1.99 -11.51 -11.31
CA GLN A 234 -1.81 -10.50 -12.35
C GLN A 234 -2.19 -9.10 -11.86
N PHE A 235 -3.25 -9.01 -11.05
CA PHE A 235 -3.66 -7.73 -10.46
C PHE A 235 -2.55 -7.14 -9.60
N VAL A 236 -1.98 -7.91 -8.65
CA VAL A 236 -0.91 -7.41 -7.77
C VAL A 236 0.32 -7.02 -8.59
N ALA A 237 0.71 -7.84 -9.58
CA ALA A 237 1.82 -7.54 -10.47
C ALA A 237 1.60 -6.25 -11.29
N SER A 238 0.38 -6.01 -11.76
CA SER A 238 0.05 -4.79 -12.52
C SER A 238 -0.10 -3.57 -11.64
N PHE A 239 -0.64 -3.75 -10.44
CA PHE A 239 -0.97 -2.66 -9.53
C PHE A 239 0.25 -2.20 -8.73
N VAL A 240 1.15 -3.13 -8.35
CA VAL A 240 2.33 -2.82 -7.54
C VAL A 240 3.58 -2.73 -8.41
N GLY A 241 4.05 -1.51 -8.63
CA GLY A 241 5.14 -1.20 -9.54
C GLY A 241 4.70 -1.14 -11.01
N THR A 242 5.66 -0.90 -11.89
CA THR A 242 5.43 -0.82 -13.34
C THR A 242 5.96 -2.08 -14.00
N ASN A 243 5.16 -3.13 -14.10
CA ASN A 243 5.57 -4.38 -14.72
C ASN A 243 5.20 -4.46 -16.21
N THR A 244 6.03 -5.14 -16.99
CA THR A 244 5.65 -5.70 -18.28
C THR A 244 5.12 -7.13 -18.05
N ILE A 245 3.85 -7.38 -18.35
CA ILE A 245 3.26 -8.71 -18.22
C ILE A 245 3.25 -9.36 -19.60
N LEU A 246 3.87 -10.52 -19.70
CA LEU A 246 4.07 -11.27 -20.93
C LEU A 246 3.45 -12.66 -20.82
N THR A 247 2.88 -13.14 -21.91
CA THR A 247 2.43 -14.53 -22.00
C THR A 247 3.51 -15.36 -22.68
N GLY A 248 3.81 -16.52 -22.15
CA GLY A 248 4.81 -17.42 -22.72
C GLY A 248 4.56 -18.87 -22.41
N THR A 249 5.36 -19.75 -22.98
CA THR A 249 5.36 -21.19 -22.72
C THR A 249 6.73 -21.65 -22.26
N ARG A 250 6.77 -22.60 -21.37
CA ARG A 250 8.02 -23.14 -20.83
C ARG A 250 8.82 -23.86 -21.91
N THR A 251 10.12 -23.65 -21.98
CA THR A 251 11.01 -24.40 -22.88
C THR A 251 11.40 -25.75 -22.29
N HIS A 252 11.72 -26.72 -23.14
CA HIS A 252 12.34 -27.98 -22.71
C HIS A 252 13.62 -27.69 -21.92
N GLY A 253 13.74 -28.27 -20.73
CA GLY A 253 14.84 -27.98 -19.78
C GLY A 253 14.46 -27.01 -18.64
N GLY A 254 13.36 -26.26 -18.75
CA GLY A 254 12.69 -25.58 -17.65
C GLY A 254 13.30 -24.27 -17.11
N GLU A 255 14.43 -23.82 -17.64
CA GLU A 255 15.14 -22.63 -17.16
C GLU A 255 14.64 -21.31 -17.79
N HIS A 256 13.92 -21.41 -18.91
CA HIS A 256 13.44 -20.24 -19.65
C HIS A 256 11.98 -20.39 -20.08
N ILE A 257 11.32 -19.24 -20.26
CA ILE A 257 10.01 -19.13 -20.88
C ILE A 257 10.19 -18.47 -22.27
N ARG A 258 9.63 -19.09 -23.29
CA ARG A 258 9.52 -18.52 -24.64
C ARG A 258 8.29 -17.63 -24.67
N ILE A 259 8.49 -16.36 -25.03
CA ILE A 259 7.42 -15.37 -25.05
C ILE A 259 6.62 -15.45 -26.34
N ALA A 260 5.30 -15.42 -26.23
CA ALA A 260 4.40 -15.34 -27.36
C ALA A 260 4.60 -14.01 -28.09
N GLY A 261 4.68 -14.04 -29.43
CA GLY A 261 4.90 -12.82 -30.24
C GLY A 261 6.35 -12.34 -30.31
N ALA A 262 7.32 -13.02 -29.65
CA ALA A 262 8.74 -12.72 -29.72
C ALA A 262 9.57 -14.00 -29.79
N ALA A 263 9.80 -14.52 -31.00
CA ALA A 263 10.36 -15.87 -31.24
C ALA A 263 11.76 -16.08 -30.62
N ARG A 264 12.56 -15.03 -30.50
CA ARG A 264 13.92 -15.06 -29.94
C ARG A 264 14.00 -14.66 -28.48
N LEU A 265 12.90 -14.17 -27.89
CA LEU A 265 12.88 -13.74 -26.49
C LEU A 265 12.68 -14.93 -25.58
N ARG A 266 13.72 -15.23 -24.81
CA ARG A 266 13.70 -16.21 -23.73
C ARG A 266 13.96 -15.49 -22.42
N ILE A 267 13.06 -15.65 -21.48
CA ILE A 267 13.16 -14.99 -20.17
C ILE A 267 13.58 -16.04 -19.14
N PRO A 268 14.66 -15.81 -18.36
CA PRO A 268 15.06 -16.72 -17.30
C PRO A 268 14.01 -16.70 -16.20
N VAL A 269 13.76 -17.87 -15.60
CA VAL A 269 12.77 -18.00 -14.52
C VAL A 269 13.38 -18.83 -13.39
N ALA A 270 13.37 -18.27 -12.19
CA ALA A 270 13.73 -19.00 -10.99
C ALA A 270 12.54 -19.90 -10.57
N LEU A 271 12.57 -21.19 -10.92
CA LEU A 271 11.48 -22.11 -10.61
C LEU A 271 11.92 -23.36 -9.89
N PRO A 272 11.57 -23.52 -8.61
CA PRO A 272 11.55 -24.85 -7.98
C PRO A 272 10.23 -25.62 -8.15
N SER A 273 9.09 -24.97 -8.37
CA SER A 273 7.79 -25.58 -8.03
C SER A 273 6.82 -25.89 -9.20
N TYR A 274 7.12 -25.48 -10.44
CA TYR A 274 6.16 -25.61 -11.56
C TYR A 274 6.54 -26.71 -12.57
N LYS A 275 7.10 -27.83 -12.11
CA LYS A 275 7.54 -28.94 -12.98
C LYS A 275 6.42 -29.59 -13.82
N GLU A 276 5.16 -29.42 -13.45
CA GLU A 276 4.03 -30.17 -14.01
C GLU A 276 3.28 -29.50 -15.18
N ARG A 277 3.65 -28.25 -15.56
CA ARG A 277 2.90 -27.49 -16.57
C ARG A 277 3.71 -27.24 -17.85
N GLU A 278 4.24 -28.31 -18.45
CA GLU A 278 4.84 -28.19 -19.81
C GLU A 278 3.75 -27.85 -20.84
N ASN A 279 4.07 -26.89 -21.74
CA ASN A 279 3.19 -26.42 -22.84
C ASN A 279 1.90 -25.67 -22.44
N GLN A 280 1.66 -25.35 -21.15
CA GLN A 280 0.57 -24.45 -20.80
C GLN A 280 1.05 -22.97 -20.90
N PRO A 281 0.17 -22.04 -21.29
CA PRO A 281 0.49 -20.62 -21.25
C PRO A 281 0.72 -20.20 -19.79
N LEU A 282 1.76 -19.39 -19.59
CA LEU A 282 2.14 -18.83 -18.28
C LEU A 282 2.19 -17.31 -18.43
N LEU A 283 1.76 -16.59 -17.41
CA LEU A 283 1.99 -15.16 -17.29
C LEU A 283 3.32 -14.92 -16.57
N VAL A 284 4.10 -14.01 -17.14
CA VAL A 284 5.41 -13.63 -16.59
C VAL A 284 5.44 -12.13 -16.42
N ALA A 285 5.72 -11.65 -15.21
CA ALA A 285 6.00 -10.27 -14.93
C ALA A 285 7.50 -10.00 -15.01
N VAL A 286 7.87 -8.96 -15.73
CA VAL A 286 9.24 -8.44 -15.82
C VAL A 286 9.24 -6.99 -15.38
N ARG A 287 10.09 -6.64 -14.43
CA ARG A 287 10.22 -5.27 -13.95
C ARG A 287 11.12 -4.45 -14.87
N PRO A 288 10.84 -3.16 -15.07
CA PRO A 288 11.69 -2.31 -15.90
C PRO A 288 13.15 -2.23 -15.43
N GLU A 289 13.39 -2.26 -14.12
CA GLU A 289 14.72 -2.27 -13.51
C GLU A 289 15.46 -3.59 -13.66
N ASP A 290 14.75 -4.68 -13.92
CA ASP A 290 15.31 -6.01 -14.14
C ASP A 290 15.65 -6.28 -15.64
N VAL A 291 15.62 -5.26 -16.49
CA VAL A 291 15.99 -5.36 -17.91
C VAL A 291 17.21 -4.48 -18.19
N ALA A 292 18.33 -5.11 -18.54
CA ALA A 292 19.53 -4.39 -18.95
C ALA A 292 19.49 -4.08 -20.46
N LEU A 293 19.99 -2.89 -20.85
CA LEU A 293 20.18 -2.47 -22.24
C LEU A 293 21.66 -2.37 -22.56
N TYR A 294 22.02 -2.72 -23.80
CA TYR A 294 23.39 -2.61 -24.30
C TYR A 294 23.38 -2.05 -25.73
N ALA A 295 24.39 -1.21 -26.03
CA ALA A 295 24.56 -0.67 -27.36
C ALA A 295 25.05 -1.75 -28.35
N MET A 296 24.66 -1.64 -29.60
CA MET A 296 25.03 -2.63 -30.65
C MET A 296 26.53 -2.73 -30.90
N ASN A 297 27.31 -1.73 -30.51
CA ASN A 297 28.78 -1.67 -30.64
C ASN A 297 29.55 -2.11 -29.38
N GLU A 298 28.88 -2.37 -28.28
CA GLU A 298 29.49 -2.81 -27.00
C GLU A 298 29.67 -4.32 -26.96
N GLY A 299 30.56 -4.87 -27.81
CA GLY A 299 31.11 -6.22 -27.71
C GLY A 299 30.14 -7.40 -27.93
N PRO A 300 30.63 -8.64 -27.85
CA PRO A 300 29.89 -9.81 -28.29
C PRO A 300 28.88 -10.24 -27.22
N VAL A 301 27.75 -9.62 -27.21
CA VAL A 301 26.54 -10.17 -26.55
C VAL A 301 25.90 -11.13 -27.57
N ARG A 302 26.71 -12.12 -28.02
CA ARG A 302 26.24 -13.20 -28.90
C ARG A 302 25.12 -13.90 -28.15
N ASP A 303 23.93 -13.94 -28.70
CA ASP A 303 22.73 -14.60 -28.22
C ASP A 303 21.71 -13.72 -27.44
N LEU A 304 21.95 -12.43 -27.18
CA LEU A 304 20.91 -11.56 -26.65
C LEU A 304 19.89 -11.15 -27.75
N PRO A 305 18.62 -11.05 -27.37
CA PRO A 305 17.61 -10.52 -28.27
C PRO A 305 17.87 -9.04 -28.58
N THR A 306 17.44 -8.60 -29.76
CA THR A 306 17.51 -7.20 -30.17
C THR A 306 16.13 -6.58 -30.15
N ALA A 307 16.06 -5.30 -29.84
CA ALA A 307 14.84 -4.49 -29.85
C ALA A 307 15.12 -3.11 -30.45
N VAL A 308 14.07 -2.38 -30.79
CA VAL A 308 14.15 -0.98 -31.19
C VAL A 308 13.56 -0.12 -30.09
N VAL A 309 14.25 0.95 -29.70
CA VAL A 309 13.73 1.94 -28.74
C VAL A 309 12.57 2.69 -29.40
N SER A 310 11.36 2.50 -28.89
CA SER A 310 10.16 3.15 -29.41
C SER A 310 9.81 4.44 -28.66
N ASN A 311 10.15 4.51 -27.36
CA ASN A 311 9.85 5.68 -26.53
C ASN A 311 10.93 5.88 -25.47
N LYS A 312 11.07 7.15 -25.02
CA LYS A 312 12.05 7.55 -24.01
C LYS A 312 11.47 8.67 -23.13
N VAL A 313 11.42 8.44 -21.82
CA VAL A 313 10.95 9.42 -20.84
C VAL A 313 12.00 9.63 -19.77
N TYR A 314 12.53 10.83 -19.66
CA TYR A 314 13.48 11.21 -18.60
C TYR A 314 12.73 11.52 -17.29
N LYS A 315 13.09 10.84 -16.20
CA LYS A 315 12.48 10.95 -14.86
C LYS A 315 13.43 11.55 -13.81
N GLY A 316 14.51 12.20 -14.21
CA GLY A 316 15.53 12.72 -13.33
C GLY A 316 16.52 11.63 -12.86
N ALA A 317 16.14 10.84 -11.88
CA ALA A 317 16.97 9.77 -11.34
C ALA A 317 17.19 8.58 -12.29
N HIS A 318 16.32 8.39 -13.27
CA HIS A 318 16.38 7.30 -14.27
C HIS A 318 15.72 7.73 -15.57
N ILE A 319 15.95 6.94 -16.63
CA ILE A 319 15.24 7.03 -17.90
C ILE A 319 14.36 5.79 -18.05
N LEU A 320 13.09 6.01 -18.36
CA LEU A 320 12.17 4.93 -18.72
C LEU A 320 12.14 4.83 -20.25
N TYR A 321 12.54 3.66 -20.76
CA TYR A 321 12.45 3.31 -22.17
C TYR A 321 11.28 2.37 -22.41
N GLU A 322 10.66 2.46 -23.59
CA GLU A 322 9.87 1.39 -24.17
C GLU A 322 10.63 0.85 -25.38
N ILE A 323 10.90 -0.45 -25.39
CA ILE A 323 11.56 -1.14 -26.49
C ILE A 323 10.60 -2.13 -27.15
N ILE A 324 10.69 -2.28 -28.45
CA ILE A 324 9.86 -3.23 -29.23
C ILE A 324 10.76 -4.36 -29.73
N CYS A 325 10.46 -5.58 -29.26
CA CYS A 325 11.04 -6.82 -29.77
C CYS A 325 9.97 -7.62 -30.49
N ASP A 326 10.06 -7.74 -31.82
CA ASP A 326 9.00 -8.31 -32.68
C ASP A 326 7.65 -7.61 -32.45
N GLN A 327 6.69 -8.26 -31.79
CA GLN A 327 5.37 -7.70 -31.48
C GLN A 327 5.20 -7.35 -29.99
N VAL A 328 6.26 -7.45 -29.19
CA VAL A 328 6.20 -7.29 -27.74
C VAL A 328 6.83 -5.95 -27.33
N ILE A 329 6.11 -5.19 -26.51
CA ILE A 329 6.61 -3.96 -25.89
C ILE A 329 7.12 -4.31 -24.50
N ILE A 330 8.36 -3.91 -24.21
CA ILE A 330 9.00 -4.11 -22.90
C ILE A 330 9.42 -2.75 -22.36
N ARG A 331 9.10 -2.50 -21.10
CA ARG A 331 9.54 -1.31 -20.37
C ARG A 331 10.87 -1.59 -19.70
N VAL A 332 11.76 -0.61 -19.77
CA VAL A 332 13.11 -0.70 -19.20
C VAL A 332 13.44 0.57 -18.46
N GLN A 333 13.92 0.41 -17.21
CA GLN A 333 14.45 1.51 -16.44
C GLN A 333 15.98 1.46 -16.48
N ALA A 334 16.58 2.50 -17.03
CA ALA A 334 18.04 2.61 -17.18
C ALA A 334 18.60 3.82 -16.43
N HIS A 335 19.90 3.80 -16.13
CA HIS A 335 20.56 4.92 -15.49
C HIS A 335 20.56 6.15 -16.43
N PRO A 336 20.54 7.41 -15.92
CA PRO A 336 20.53 8.62 -16.76
C PRO A 336 21.72 8.78 -17.69
N THR A 337 22.83 8.06 -17.43
CA THR A 337 24.01 8.02 -18.32
C THR A 337 23.81 7.13 -19.52
N ASP A 338 22.89 6.16 -19.47
CA ASP A 338 22.63 5.20 -20.54
C ASP A 338 21.68 5.85 -21.56
N ARG A 339 22.29 6.50 -22.56
CA ARG A 339 21.55 7.36 -23.51
C ARG A 339 21.36 6.67 -24.85
N PHE A 340 20.23 5.98 -24.99
CA PHE A 340 19.78 5.47 -26.29
C PHE A 340 18.81 6.46 -26.94
N ALA A 341 18.86 6.55 -28.28
CA ALA A 341 17.94 7.38 -29.07
C ALA A 341 16.68 6.60 -29.45
N VAL A 342 15.56 7.32 -29.62
CA VAL A 342 14.35 6.71 -30.23
C VAL A 342 14.68 6.30 -31.67
N GLY A 343 14.30 5.07 -32.04
CA GLY A 343 14.64 4.44 -33.31
C GLY A 343 15.96 3.65 -33.27
N GLU A 344 16.74 3.79 -32.21
CA GLU A 344 18.00 3.05 -32.06
C GLU A 344 17.76 1.57 -31.79
N ARG A 345 18.56 0.70 -32.40
CA ARG A 345 18.56 -0.74 -32.12
C ARG A 345 19.50 -1.04 -30.96
N VAL A 346 19.03 -1.84 -30.04
CA VAL A 346 19.73 -2.22 -28.79
C VAL A 346 19.67 -3.72 -28.57
N TYR A 347 20.67 -4.27 -27.87
CA TYR A 347 20.52 -5.55 -27.20
C TYR A 347 19.86 -5.34 -25.85
N PHE A 348 19.09 -6.32 -25.40
CA PHE A 348 18.51 -6.27 -24.04
C PHE A 348 18.52 -7.64 -23.38
N HIS A 349 18.54 -7.63 -22.05
CA HIS A 349 18.58 -8.84 -21.25
C HIS A 349 17.69 -8.70 -20.03
N PRO A 350 16.55 -9.42 -19.97
CA PRO A 350 15.79 -9.57 -18.75
C PRO A 350 16.61 -10.43 -17.76
N THR A 351 17.00 -9.85 -16.64
CA THR A 351 17.84 -10.50 -15.62
C THR A 351 17.06 -11.27 -14.59
N LYS A 352 15.78 -10.85 -14.37
CA LYS A 352 14.86 -11.44 -13.41
C LYS A 352 13.43 -11.39 -13.94
N SER A 353 12.63 -12.36 -13.55
CA SER A 353 11.21 -12.38 -13.83
C SER A 353 10.45 -13.19 -12.78
N VAL A 354 9.14 -12.97 -12.70
CA VAL A 354 8.26 -13.68 -11.79
C VAL A 354 7.13 -14.33 -12.58
N VAL A 355 6.91 -15.63 -12.36
CA VAL A 355 5.74 -16.33 -12.92
C VAL A 355 4.53 -16.05 -12.05
N ILE A 356 3.45 -15.63 -12.68
CA ILE A 356 2.18 -15.34 -12.03
C ILE A 356 1.27 -16.55 -12.19
N ASP A 357 0.72 -17.07 -11.11
CA ASP A 357 -0.25 -18.16 -11.16
C ASP A 357 -1.62 -17.61 -11.57
N GLU A 358 -2.14 -18.05 -12.72
CA GLU A 358 -3.49 -17.68 -13.21
C GLU A 358 -4.62 -18.23 -12.33
N ASN A 359 -4.35 -19.25 -11.50
CA ASN A 359 -5.37 -19.87 -10.65
C ASN A 359 -5.63 -19.14 -9.32
N GLY A 360 -4.90 -18.07 -9.02
CA GLY A 360 -5.29 -17.14 -7.97
C GLY A 360 -6.46 -16.28 -8.45
N ASN A 361 -7.67 -16.58 -7.98
CA ASN A 361 -8.96 -15.98 -8.31
C ASN A 361 -8.99 -14.42 -8.28
N ALA A 362 -8.26 -13.75 -9.14
CA ALA A 362 -8.46 -12.34 -9.43
C ALA A 362 -8.93 -12.24 -10.88
N PRO A 363 -10.09 -11.63 -11.15
CA PRO A 363 -10.58 -11.46 -12.52
C PRO A 363 -9.57 -10.66 -13.35
N LEU A 364 -9.36 -11.11 -14.58
CA LEU A 364 -8.68 -10.32 -15.61
C LEU A 364 -9.36 -8.95 -15.73
N MET A 365 -8.59 -7.86 -15.71
CA MET A 365 -9.10 -6.55 -16.13
C MET A 365 -9.26 -6.51 -17.65
#